data_a2c946ab86f9badd0b48050350964a80
#
_entry.id   a2c946ab86f9badd0b48050350964a80
#
_cell.length_a   1.000
_cell.length_b   1.000
_cell.length_c   1.000
_cell.angle_alpha   90.00
_cell.angle_beta   90.00
_cell.angle_gamma   90.00
#
_symmetry.space_group_name_H-M   'P 1'
#
loop_
_entity.id
_entity.type
_entity.pdbx_description
1 polymer ?
#
loop_
_entity_poly.entity_id
_entity_poly.type
_entity_poly.pdbx_seq_one_letter_code
_entity_poly.pdbx_strand_id
1 'polypeptide(L)'
;MTINNEHKKLNAPNSTDKGNVIRNVPHLRFPEFQGEWEKKKLEECVDFLDGLRKPIKSEDRKSEKGLYPYYGASGIIDYIDGFIFDGEYILLSEDGANIMDRNYRVAFIAKGKIWVNNHAHVLQPHNGFDINFLSETLERLNYAVYNTGTTMPKLNQEVCRNINLKIPATKEQNKIGNLLSLLNERIATQNKIIEDLKKLKSAIIDYAISSIDADFIKFSSLYEIAGEGGTPTTSNASFYDNGKIPFIKIDDLKKKYLTENKDFITELGLQKSSAWLVPSRSILFSNGATIGEITITTYPVCTKQGILGIVPKSNIDVEFLYYFMSSSYFKKAISRIVTEGTMKTAYLKDINNIRCPIPTKGKQQEIAQMPSALSSKIDFEQSILKLFYAQKQYLLRQMFI
;
A
#
# COMPACT_ATOMS: atom_id res chain seq x y z
N MET A 1 -4.46 -2.17 2.44
CA MET A 1 -3.52 -1.51 1.51
C MET A 1 -2.23 -2.28 1.52
N THR A 2 -2.00 -3.05 0.48
CA THR A 2 -0.78 -3.84 0.28
C THR A 2 0.35 -2.88 -0.05
N ILE A 3 1.31 -2.75 0.86
CA ILE A 3 2.55 -2.00 0.60
C ILE A 3 3.34 -2.82 -0.40
N ASN A 4 3.57 -2.27 -1.59
CA ASN A 4 4.28 -2.92 -2.68
C ASN A 4 5.66 -3.41 -2.23
N ASN A 5 5.97 -4.64 -2.62
CA ASN A 5 7.16 -5.45 -2.40
C ASN A 5 8.50 -4.84 -2.87
N GLU A 6 8.85 -3.63 -2.47
CA GLU A 6 10.21 -3.09 -2.68
C GLU A 6 11.22 -3.44 -1.56
N HIS A 7 10.77 -4.16 -0.52
CA HIS A 7 11.66 -4.63 0.55
C HIS A 7 12.55 -5.83 0.15
N LYS A 8 12.44 -6.36 -1.07
CA LYS A 8 13.01 -7.66 -1.46
C LYS A 8 14.50 -7.69 -1.79
N LYS A 9 15.28 -6.62 -1.71
CA LYS A 9 16.73 -6.69 -1.95
C LYS A 9 17.54 -5.76 -1.01
N LEU A 10 17.66 -6.13 0.23
CA LEU A 10 18.81 -5.72 1.05
C LEU A 10 19.92 -6.77 0.85
N ASN A 11 20.58 -6.76 -0.32
CA ASN A 11 21.82 -7.49 -0.49
C ASN A 11 22.93 -6.74 0.24
N ALA A 12 23.63 -7.45 1.12
CA ALA A 12 24.91 -6.99 1.68
C ALA A 12 25.87 -6.59 0.54
N PRO A 13 26.66 -5.54 0.68
CA PRO A 13 27.65 -5.19 -0.32
C PRO A 13 28.71 -6.30 -0.41
N ASN A 14 28.90 -6.90 -1.60
CA ASN A 14 30.07 -7.67 -1.94
C ASN A 14 31.28 -6.71 -1.97
N SER A 15 32.03 -6.66 -0.92
CA SER A 15 33.33 -5.98 -0.90
C SER A 15 34.45 -6.98 -1.20
N THR A 16 34.84 -7.06 -2.44
CA THR A 16 36.17 -7.54 -2.82
C THR A 16 37.07 -6.33 -3.03
N ASP A 17 37.58 -5.80 -1.94
CA ASP A 17 38.74 -4.90 -2.01
C ASP A 17 39.82 -5.41 -1.06
N LYS A 18 40.92 -5.87 -1.63
CA LYS A 18 42.09 -6.37 -0.91
C LYS A 18 42.82 -5.18 -0.28
N GLY A 19 42.75 -5.03 1.05
CA GLY A 19 43.62 -4.11 1.77
C GLY A 19 42.99 -3.14 2.74
N ASN A 20 41.64 -3.03 2.82
CA ASN A 20 41.01 -2.16 3.82
C ASN A 20 40.67 -2.95 5.09
N VAL A 21 41.26 -2.56 6.19
CA VAL A 21 40.79 -2.93 7.53
C VAL A 21 39.32 -2.54 7.63
N ILE A 22 38.44 -3.52 7.74
CA ILE A 22 36.97 -3.27 7.90
C ILE A 22 36.83 -2.57 9.26
N ARG A 23 36.74 -1.27 9.25
CA ARG A 23 36.47 -0.48 10.46
C ARG A 23 34.99 -0.65 10.81
N ASN A 24 34.69 -0.89 12.10
CA ASN A 24 33.31 -0.95 12.64
C ASN A 24 32.76 0.47 12.78
N VAL A 25 32.66 1.21 11.67
CA VAL A 25 32.14 2.56 11.60
C VAL A 25 31.18 2.68 10.40
N PRO A 26 30.06 3.41 10.52
CA PRO A 26 29.12 3.62 9.40
C PRO A 26 29.72 4.55 8.35
N HIS A 27 29.23 4.45 7.10
CA HIS A 27 29.66 5.32 6.01
C HIS A 27 29.23 6.79 6.20
N LEU A 28 28.04 7.00 6.74
CA LEU A 28 27.51 8.32 7.11
C LEU A 28 27.42 8.39 8.62
N ARG A 29 28.07 9.39 9.20
CA ARG A 29 28.16 9.58 10.66
C ARG A 29 28.09 11.06 10.99
N PHE A 30 27.52 11.38 12.15
CA PHE A 30 27.60 12.73 12.68
C PHE A 30 29.05 13.09 13.04
N PRO A 31 29.55 14.29 12.65
CA PRO A 31 30.98 14.64 12.72
C PRO A 31 31.59 14.59 14.12
N GLU A 32 30.75 14.79 15.14
CA GLU A 32 31.18 14.81 16.54
C GLU A 32 31.47 13.42 17.13
N PHE A 33 31.08 12.33 16.46
CA PHE A 33 31.28 10.98 16.95
C PHE A 33 32.52 10.33 16.29
N GLN A 34 33.34 9.68 17.12
CA GLN A 34 34.57 9.00 16.71
C GLN A 34 34.65 7.61 17.34
N GLY A 35 35.64 6.81 16.92
CA GLY A 35 35.83 5.45 17.39
C GLY A 35 34.93 4.43 16.67
N GLU A 36 35.17 3.16 16.95
CA GLU A 36 34.43 2.04 16.38
C GLU A 36 33.22 1.69 17.24
N TRP A 37 32.19 1.11 16.61
CA TRP A 37 31.03 0.56 17.30
C TRP A 37 31.43 -0.76 17.98
N GLU A 38 30.92 -0.96 19.20
CA GLU A 38 31.15 -2.18 19.96
C GLU A 38 30.23 -3.31 19.51
N LYS A 39 30.72 -4.54 19.55
CA LYS A 39 29.92 -5.73 19.33
C LYS A 39 29.33 -6.16 20.67
N LYS A 40 27.97 -6.23 20.72
CA LYS A 40 27.21 -6.68 21.90
C LYS A 40 26.19 -7.72 21.48
N LYS A 41 25.89 -8.66 22.37
CA LYS A 41 24.72 -9.54 22.19
C LYS A 41 23.45 -8.79 22.52
N LEU A 42 22.31 -9.18 21.93
CA LEU A 42 21.03 -8.56 22.22
C LEU A 42 20.65 -8.67 23.71
N GLU A 43 20.97 -9.79 24.37
CA GLU A 43 20.73 -9.96 25.81
C GLU A 43 21.50 -8.96 26.69
N GLU A 44 22.58 -8.39 26.21
CA GLU A 44 23.33 -7.33 26.92
C GLU A 44 22.68 -5.95 26.78
N CYS A 45 21.75 -5.82 25.84
CA CYS A 45 21.09 -4.55 25.47
C CYS A 45 19.65 -4.44 25.99
N VAL A 46 18.96 -5.57 26.21
CA VAL A 46 17.54 -5.61 26.55
C VAL A 46 17.18 -6.73 27.52
N ASP A 47 16.16 -6.51 28.32
CA ASP A 47 15.44 -7.57 29.04
C ASP A 47 14.37 -8.19 28.14
N PHE A 48 14.26 -9.52 28.19
CA PHE A 48 13.16 -10.28 27.56
C PHE A 48 12.04 -10.51 28.57
N LEU A 49 10.89 -9.88 28.35
CA LEU A 49 9.73 -9.95 29.24
C LEU A 49 8.69 -10.98 28.81
N ASP A 50 9.09 -11.97 28.03
CA ASP A 50 8.22 -12.99 27.43
C ASP A 50 7.42 -13.78 28.45
N GLY A 51 7.95 -13.99 29.64
CA GLY A 51 7.25 -14.69 30.74
C GLY A 51 6.01 -13.96 31.24
N LEU A 52 5.84 -12.68 30.95
CA LEU A 52 4.67 -11.88 31.33
C LEU A 52 3.54 -11.94 30.29
N ARG A 53 3.82 -12.43 29.07
CA ARG A 53 2.82 -12.53 27.99
C ARG A 53 1.70 -13.50 28.34
N LYS A 54 0.47 -13.16 27.93
CA LYS A 54 -0.71 -14.01 28.10
C LYS A 54 -1.52 -14.02 26.80
N PRO A 55 -1.52 -15.12 26.03
CA PRO A 55 -2.35 -15.23 24.86
C PRO A 55 -3.83 -15.31 25.24
N ILE A 56 -4.69 -14.61 24.49
CA ILE A 56 -6.13 -14.69 24.60
C ILE A 56 -6.65 -15.30 23.30
N LYS A 57 -7.39 -16.40 23.39
CA LYS A 57 -7.99 -17.05 22.23
C LYS A 57 -9.00 -16.11 21.56
N SER A 58 -9.19 -16.27 20.24
CA SER A 58 -10.15 -15.45 19.49
C SER A 58 -11.58 -15.56 20.00
N GLU A 59 -11.97 -16.75 20.43
CA GLU A 59 -13.28 -17.06 21.00
C GLU A 59 -13.51 -16.41 22.38
N ASP A 60 -12.44 -16.17 23.14
CA ASP A 60 -12.49 -15.53 24.46
C ASP A 60 -12.44 -13.99 24.38
N ARG A 61 -12.20 -13.44 23.19
CA ARG A 61 -12.21 -12.00 22.96
C ARG A 61 -13.64 -11.52 22.73
N LYS A 62 -14.06 -10.48 23.44
CA LYS A 62 -15.40 -9.92 23.32
C LYS A 62 -15.64 -9.40 21.90
N SER A 63 -16.89 -9.46 21.43
CA SER A 63 -17.31 -8.91 20.15
C SER A 63 -17.19 -7.36 20.06
N GLU A 64 -17.26 -6.69 21.21
CA GLU A 64 -17.05 -5.24 21.32
C GLU A 64 -15.56 -4.93 21.51
N LYS A 65 -15.08 -3.90 20.81
CA LYS A 65 -13.70 -3.47 20.92
C LYS A 65 -13.41 -2.89 22.29
N GLY A 66 -12.39 -3.43 22.95
CA GLY A 66 -11.85 -2.91 24.20
C GLY A 66 -11.02 -1.61 23.97
N LEU A 67 -10.43 -1.10 25.06
CA LEU A 67 -9.70 0.16 25.08
C LEU A 67 -8.21 0.00 24.75
N TYR A 68 -7.62 -1.17 24.97
CA TYR A 68 -6.17 -1.38 24.89
C TYR A 68 -5.79 -2.25 23.71
N PRO A 69 -4.72 -1.86 22.97
CA PRO A 69 -4.28 -2.63 21.82
C PRO A 69 -3.72 -4.00 22.22
N TYR A 70 -4.15 -5.04 21.52
CA TYR A 70 -3.66 -6.40 21.61
C TYR A 70 -2.75 -6.72 20.45
N TYR A 71 -1.46 -6.92 20.73
CA TYR A 71 -0.42 -7.11 19.74
C TYR A 71 -0.15 -8.58 19.44
N GLY A 72 0.06 -8.87 18.16
CA GLY A 72 0.63 -10.11 17.63
C GLY A 72 2.00 -9.88 16.99
N ALA A 73 2.44 -10.87 16.19
CA ALA A 73 3.75 -10.85 15.53
C ALA A 73 3.98 -9.63 14.60
N SER A 74 2.93 -9.11 13.95
CA SER A 74 3.06 -8.07 12.91
C SER A 74 2.34 -6.76 13.25
N GLY A 75 1.96 -6.56 14.52
CA GLY A 75 1.27 -5.35 14.97
C GLY A 75 -0.01 -5.62 15.76
N ILE A 76 -0.89 -4.63 15.82
CA ILE A 76 -2.18 -4.72 16.53
C ILE A 76 -3.11 -5.66 15.77
N ILE A 77 -3.59 -6.70 16.45
CA ILE A 77 -4.55 -7.67 15.89
C ILE A 77 -5.96 -7.47 16.44
N ASP A 78 -6.10 -6.80 17.61
CA ASP A 78 -7.38 -6.54 18.23
C ASP A 78 -7.27 -5.40 19.28
N TYR A 79 -8.41 -5.04 19.89
CA TYR A 79 -8.49 -4.18 21.07
C TYR A 79 -9.27 -4.88 22.16
N ILE A 80 -8.73 -4.94 23.38
CA ILE A 80 -9.29 -5.69 24.51
C ILE A 80 -9.41 -4.84 25.76
N ASP A 81 -10.15 -5.33 26.74
CA ASP A 81 -10.24 -4.75 28.06
C ASP A 81 -9.08 -5.25 28.93
N GLY A 82 -8.25 -4.31 29.40
CA GLY A 82 -7.10 -4.60 30.22
C GLY A 82 -5.76 -4.55 29.46
N PHE A 83 -4.67 -4.52 30.22
CA PHE A 83 -3.31 -4.46 29.71
C PHE A 83 -2.37 -5.25 30.63
N ILE A 84 -1.23 -5.68 30.10
CA ILE A 84 -0.16 -6.36 30.86
C ILE A 84 1.03 -5.45 31.01
N PHE A 85 1.32 -4.63 30.00
CA PHE A 85 2.47 -3.76 29.95
C PHE A 85 2.01 -2.31 29.93
N ASP A 86 2.74 -1.41 30.63
CA ASP A 86 2.54 0.04 30.60
C ASP A 86 3.91 0.70 30.46
N GLY A 87 4.23 1.23 29.28
CA GLY A 87 5.54 1.80 28.96
C GLY A 87 5.87 1.76 27.47
N GLU A 88 7.15 1.76 27.15
CA GLU A 88 7.65 1.65 25.79
C GLU A 88 8.48 0.37 25.65
N TYR A 89 8.13 -0.47 24.69
CA TYR A 89 8.76 -1.76 24.47
C TYR A 89 9.03 -1.97 22.97
N ILE A 90 10.09 -2.72 22.65
CA ILE A 90 10.29 -3.24 21.30
C ILE A 90 9.59 -4.60 21.24
N LEU A 91 8.70 -4.75 20.27
CA LEU A 91 8.13 -6.04 19.93
C LEU A 91 8.89 -6.62 18.75
N LEU A 92 9.39 -7.85 18.90
CA LEU A 92 10.11 -8.60 17.88
C LEU A 92 9.30 -9.84 17.53
N SER A 93 8.92 -10.02 16.26
CA SER A 93 8.16 -11.20 15.81
C SER A 93 8.83 -12.49 16.23
N GLU A 94 8.09 -13.38 16.92
CA GLU A 94 8.60 -14.70 17.34
C GLU A 94 8.37 -15.75 16.26
N ASP A 95 7.23 -15.70 15.55
CA ASP A 95 6.88 -16.65 14.50
C ASP A 95 6.07 -16.02 13.36
N GLY A 96 5.89 -16.78 12.29
CA GLY A 96 5.08 -16.40 11.14
C GLY A 96 5.87 -16.09 9.88
N ALA A 97 5.18 -16.20 8.75
CA ALA A 97 5.75 -15.99 7.41
C ALA A 97 6.39 -14.60 7.24
N ASN A 98 5.87 -13.58 7.96
CA ASN A 98 6.37 -12.22 7.88
C ASN A 98 7.85 -12.07 8.24
N ILE A 99 8.41 -12.97 9.05
CA ILE A 99 9.85 -12.98 9.38
C ILE A 99 10.70 -13.05 8.10
N MET A 100 10.23 -13.81 7.11
CA MET A 100 10.90 -14.00 5.82
C MET A 100 10.35 -13.07 4.73
N ASP A 101 9.03 -12.89 4.67
CA ASP A 101 8.34 -12.13 3.63
C ASP A 101 8.52 -10.62 3.78
N ARG A 102 8.70 -10.13 4.99
CA ARG A 102 8.94 -8.71 5.30
C ARG A 102 7.86 -7.78 4.75
N ASN A 103 6.61 -8.23 4.73
CA ASN A 103 5.46 -7.42 4.33
C ASN A 103 5.11 -6.36 5.40
N TYR A 104 5.43 -6.67 6.67
CA TYR A 104 5.30 -5.79 7.84
C TYR A 104 6.64 -5.74 8.57
N ARG A 105 6.79 -4.76 9.45
CA ARG A 105 7.97 -4.71 10.34
C ARG A 105 8.04 -5.97 11.20
N VAL A 106 9.26 -6.50 11.34
CA VAL A 106 9.55 -7.64 12.23
C VAL A 106 9.88 -7.14 13.64
N ALA A 107 10.53 -5.96 13.73
CA ALA A 107 10.78 -5.27 15.00
C ALA A 107 10.14 -3.87 14.98
N PHE A 108 9.33 -3.55 16.01
CA PHE A 108 8.63 -2.27 16.10
C PHE A 108 8.40 -1.87 17.56
N ILE A 109 8.20 -0.57 17.82
CA ILE A 109 7.95 -0.04 19.14
C ILE A 109 6.45 -0.03 19.42
N ALA A 110 6.05 -0.56 20.58
CA ALA A 110 4.71 -0.42 21.16
C ALA A 110 4.78 0.45 22.40
N LYS A 111 3.80 1.35 22.57
CA LYS A 111 3.79 2.38 23.62
C LYS A 111 2.50 2.40 24.42
N GLY A 112 2.61 2.77 25.70
CA GLY A 112 1.50 2.94 26.63
C GLY A 112 0.99 1.61 27.17
N LYS A 113 -0.32 1.55 27.45
CA LYS A 113 -0.98 0.36 28.00
C LYS A 113 -1.30 -0.62 26.89
N ILE A 114 -0.61 -1.77 26.88
CA ILE A 114 -0.69 -2.76 25.81
C ILE A 114 -0.84 -4.18 26.37
N TRP A 115 -1.34 -5.06 25.53
CA TRP A 115 -1.33 -6.51 25.77
C TRP A 115 -0.62 -7.19 24.59
N VAL A 116 0.24 -8.16 24.88
CA VAL A 116 1.04 -8.87 23.87
C VAL A 116 0.78 -10.36 23.98
N ASN A 117 0.55 -11.03 22.85
CA ASN A 117 0.41 -12.48 22.78
C ASN A 117 1.78 -13.18 22.70
N ASN A 118 1.77 -14.49 22.52
CA ASN A 118 2.97 -15.32 22.42
C ASN A 118 3.65 -15.36 21.05
N HIS A 119 3.20 -14.52 20.09
CA HIS A 119 3.77 -14.47 18.74
C HIS A 119 4.77 -13.30 18.55
N ALA A 120 5.04 -12.54 19.61
CA ALA A 120 6.07 -11.50 19.62
C ALA A 120 6.84 -11.52 20.94
N HIS A 121 8.16 -11.46 20.87
CA HIS A 121 9.02 -11.17 22.03
C HIS A 121 8.80 -9.75 22.49
N VAL A 122 8.81 -9.53 23.80
CA VAL A 122 8.72 -8.20 24.42
C VAL A 122 10.07 -7.83 24.99
N LEU A 123 10.69 -6.82 24.41
CA LEU A 123 12.04 -6.38 24.75
C LEU A 123 12.01 -5.00 25.43
N GLN A 124 12.61 -4.90 26.59
CA GLN A 124 12.79 -3.64 27.29
C GLN A 124 14.27 -3.25 27.27
N PRO A 125 14.66 -2.15 26.63
CA PRO A 125 16.04 -1.70 26.60
C PRO A 125 16.59 -1.44 28.00
N HIS A 126 17.83 -1.87 28.24
CA HIS A 126 18.57 -1.51 29.46
C HIS A 126 18.92 -0.01 29.45
N ASN A 127 19.23 0.54 30.62
CA ASN A 127 19.75 1.89 30.73
C ASN A 127 21.01 2.08 29.88
N GLY A 128 21.03 3.14 29.06
CA GLY A 128 22.13 3.44 28.15
C GLY A 128 21.91 2.95 26.70
N PHE A 129 20.80 2.29 26.42
CA PHE A 129 20.42 1.90 25.07
C PHE A 129 19.17 2.65 24.61
N ASP A 130 19.24 3.25 23.43
CA ASP A 130 18.13 3.98 22.84
C ASP A 130 17.15 3.03 22.14
N ILE A 131 15.87 3.13 22.49
CA ILE A 131 14.81 2.24 21.98
C ILE A 131 14.60 2.38 20.48
N ASN A 132 14.68 3.61 19.94
CA ASN A 132 14.48 3.85 18.51
C ASN A 132 15.66 3.29 17.70
N PHE A 133 16.89 3.51 18.18
CA PHE A 133 18.11 2.94 17.58
C PHE A 133 18.05 1.41 17.57
N LEU A 134 17.73 0.78 18.70
CA LEU A 134 17.64 -0.69 18.80
C LEU A 134 16.53 -1.25 17.92
N SER A 135 15.36 -0.61 17.91
CA SER A 135 14.23 -1.05 17.06
C SER A 135 14.60 -1.03 15.58
N GLU A 136 15.27 0.02 15.10
CA GLU A 136 15.69 0.09 13.69
C GLU A 136 16.89 -0.83 13.41
N THR A 137 17.77 -1.06 14.38
CA THR A 137 18.85 -2.06 14.27
C THR A 137 18.28 -3.45 14.09
N LEU A 138 17.32 -3.85 14.94
CA LEU A 138 16.64 -5.14 14.85
C LEU A 138 15.85 -5.26 13.55
N GLU A 139 15.11 -4.21 13.15
CA GLU A 139 14.33 -4.23 11.91
C GLU A 139 15.17 -4.49 10.66
N ARG A 140 16.45 -4.12 10.64
CA ARG A 140 17.36 -4.29 9.50
C ARG A 140 17.94 -5.70 9.35
N LEU A 141 17.91 -6.53 10.40
CA LEU A 141 18.59 -7.82 10.40
C LEU A 141 18.04 -8.77 9.33
N ASN A 142 18.91 -9.58 8.78
CA ASN A 142 18.52 -10.73 7.97
C ASN A 142 18.17 -11.91 8.89
N TYR A 143 16.89 -12.09 9.15
CA TYR A 143 16.40 -13.13 10.04
C TYR A 143 16.47 -14.55 9.46
N ALA A 144 16.77 -14.73 8.17
CA ALA A 144 16.94 -16.06 7.58
C ALA A 144 18.05 -16.87 8.29
N VAL A 145 19.10 -16.18 8.76
CA VAL A 145 20.22 -16.83 9.47
C VAL A 145 19.91 -17.21 10.92
N TYR A 146 18.83 -16.69 11.48
CA TYR A 146 18.38 -16.92 12.85
C TYR A 146 17.12 -17.79 12.93
N ASN A 147 16.55 -18.15 11.76
CA ASN A 147 15.32 -18.94 11.71
C ASN A 147 15.55 -20.37 12.21
N THR A 148 14.78 -20.78 13.22
CA THR A 148 14.80 -22.13 13.79
C THR A 148 13.58 -22.97 13.40
N GLY A 149 12.60 -22.37 12.73
CA GLY A 149 11.40 -23.06 12.29
C GLY A 149 11.60 -23.82 10.97
N THR A 150 10.99 -24.98 10.83
CA THR A 150 11.05 -25.81 9.62
C THR A 150 9.86 -25.54 8.69
N THR A 151 8.64 -25.67 9.20
CA THR A 151 7.41 -25.46 8.41
C THR A 151 6.97 -23.98 8.44
N MET A 152 7.11 -23.34 9.59
CA MET A 152 6.83 -21.92 9.79
C MET A 152 8.07 -21.24 10.33
N PRO A 153 8.50 -20.10 9.77
CA PRO A 153 9.61 -19.34 10.32
C PRO A 153 9.41 -19.02 11.80
N LYS A 154 10.45 -19.23 12.59
CA LYS A 154 10.43 -19.00 14.04
C LYS A 154 11.78 -18.46 14.53
N LEU A 155 11.73 -17.47 15.43
CA LEU A 155 12.85 -16.91 16.15
C LEU A 155 12.72 -17.30 17.62
N ASN A 156 13.46 -18.30 18.05
CA ASN A 156 13.46 -18.70 19.44
C ASN A 156 14.15 -17.65 20.31
N GLN A 157 13.68 -17.46 21.55
CA GLN A 157 14.22 -16.49 22.48
C GLN A 157 15.75 -16.68 22.69
N GLU A 158 16.21 -17.92 22.83
CA GLU A 158 17.63 -18.25 23.01
C GLU A 158 18.47 -17.79 21.81
N VAL A 159 17.98 -17.99 20.58
CA VAL A 159 18.63 -17.51 19.37
C VAL A 159 18.64 -15.98 19.33
N CYS A 160 17.52 -15.34 19.70
CA CYS A 160 17.43 -13.89 19.75
C CYS A 160 18.39 -13.29 20.75
N ARG A 161 18.55 -13.87 21.95
CA ARG A 161 19.52 -13.44 22.97
C ARG A 161 20.94 -13.35 22.42
N ASN A 162 21.32 -14.32 21.59
CA ASN A 162 22.67 -14.45 21.02
C ASN A 162 22.88 -13.64 19.73
N ILE A 163 21.91 -12.85 19.25
CA ILE A 163 22.09 -11.97 18.09
C ILE A 163 23.16 -10.94 18.39
N ASN A 164 24.19 -10.88 17.53
CA ASN A 164 25.26 -9.89 17.64
C ASN A 164 24.84 -8.58 16.97
N LEU A 165 24.89 -7.50 17.72
CA LEU A 165 24.62 -6.14 17.27
C LEU A 165 25.91 -5.31 17.32
N LYS A 166 25.99 -4.30 16.47
CA LYS A 166 27.02 -3.27 16.52
C LYS A 166 26.41 -2.01 17.11
N ILE A 167 26.92 -1.58 18.25
CA ILE A 167 26.32 -0.56 19.10
C ILE A 167 27.31 0.60 19.31
N PRO A 168 26.94 1.85 18.95
CA PRO A 168 27.74 3.02 19.27
C PRO A 168 27.54 3.49 20.71
N ALA A 169 28.32 4.50 21.12
CA ALA A 169 28.07 5.18 22.39
C ALA A 169 26.65 5.71 22.51
N THR A 170 26.07 5.73 23.72
CA THR A 170 24.69 6.12 24.00
C THR A 170 24.28 7.47 23.36
N LYS A 171 25.18 8.47 23.40
CA LYS A 171 24.89 9.79 22.77
C LYS A 171 24.69 9.68 21.25
N GLU A 172 25.42 8.82 20.58
CA GLU A 172 25.28 8.57 19.15
C GLU A 172 24.01 7.77 18.85
N GLN A 173 23.70 6.73 19.66
CA GLN A 173 22.43 5.99 19.56
C GLN A 173 21.25 6.95 19.64
N ASN A 174 21.22 7.82 20.66
CA ASN A 174 20.13 8.79 20.86
C ASN A 174 19.98 9.73 19.64
N LYS A 175 21.10 10.17 19.07
CA LYS A 175 21.06 11.09 17.92
C LYS A 175 20.54 10.42 16.66
N ILE A 176 21.00 9.19 16.38
CA ILE A 176 20.52 8.38 15.26
C ILE A 176 19.05 7.99 15.48
N GLY A 177 18.71 7.50 16.68
CA GLY A 177 17.36 7.09 17.06
C GLY A 177 16.35 8.25 16.91
N ASN A 178 16.68 9.43 17.41
CA ASN A 178 15.86 10.62 17.28
C ASN A 178 15.66 11.03 15.81
N LEU A 179 16.71 11.03 14.99
CA LEU A 179 16.59 11.35 13.56
C LEU A 179 15.61 10.39 12.86
N LEU A 180 15.73 9.10 13.12
CA LEU A 180 14.87 8.08 12.50
C LEU A 180 13.43 8.11 13.05
N SER A 181 13.27 8.40 14.36
CA SER A 181 11.95 8.61 14.97
C SER A 181 11.20 9.77 14.33
N LEU A 182 11.85 10.94 14.18
CA LEU A 182 11.28 12.11 13.53
C LEU A 182 10.89 11.82 12.06
N LEU A 183 11.71 11.04 11.36
CA LEU A 183 11.40 10.65 9.98
C LEU A 183 10.21 9.68 9.94
N ASN A 184 10.11 8.74 10.88
CA ASN A 184 8.95 7.85 11.02
C ASN A 184 7.67 8.62 11.32
N GLU A 185 7.72 9.62 12.19
CA GLU A 185 6.58 10.50 12.50
C GLU A 185 6.14 11.31 11.27
N ARG A 186 7.09 11.82 10.47
CA ARG A 186 6.78 12.48 9.19
C ARG A 186 6.10 11.55 8.21
N ILE A 187 6.60 10.31 8.06
CA ILE A 187 5.97 9.28 7.22
C ILE A 187 4.55 8.97 7.69
N ALA A 188 4.34 8.79 8.99
CA ALA A 188 3.02 8.54 9.56
C ALA A 188 2.06 9.71 9.32
N THR A 189 2.51 10.95 9.56
CA THR A 189 1.74 12.17 9.30
C THR A 189 1.38 12.30 7.83
N GLN A 190 2.34 12.04 6.93
CA GLN A 190 2.13 12.09 5.48
C GLN A 190 1.08 11.08 5.02
N ASN A 191 1.11 9.85 5.54
CA ASN A 191 0.09 8.83 5.27
C ASN A 191 -1.30 9.31 5.72
N LYS A 192 -1.39 9.90 6.90
CA LYS A 192 -2.66 10.44 7.42
C LYS A 192 -3.21 11.56 6.54
N ILE A 193 -2.36 12.50 6.12
CA ILE A 193 -2.74 13.58 5.19
C ILE A 193 -3.33 12.99 3.90
N ILE A 194 -2.67 11.99 3.31
CA ILE A 194 -3.14 11.33 2.09
C ILE A 194 -4.50 10.65 2.33
N GLU A 195 -4.67 9.97 3.46
CA GLU A 195 -5.94 9.32 3.82
C GLU A 195 -7.07 10.35 3.98
N ASP A 196 -6.82 11.43 4.71
CA ASP A 196 -7.81 12.49 4.96
C ASP A 196 -8.18 13.21 3.66
N LEU A 197 -7.22 13.49 2.77
CA LEU A 197 -7.49 14.04 1.44
C LEU A 197 -8.34 13.11 0.57
N LYS A 198 -8.13 11.78 0.63
CA LYS A 198 -8.96 10.79 -0.07
C LYS A 198 -10.40 10.77 0.47
N LYS A 199 -10.58 10.83 1.78
CA LYS A 199 -11.91 10.92 2.41
C LYS A 199 -12.62 12.21 2.02
N LEU A 200 -11.91 13.33 2.09
CA LEU A 200 -12.44 14.65 1.69
C LEU A 200 -12.86 14.65 0.21
N LYS A 201 -12.01 14.12 -0.69
CA LYS A 201 -12.34 14.01 -2.11
C LYS A 201 -13.63 13.18 -2.33
N SER A 202 -13.76 12.04 -1.65
CA SER A 202 -14.96 11.21 -1.74
C SER A 202 -16.20 11.95 -1.26
N ALA A 203 -16.13 12.62 -0.12
CA ALA A 203 -17.24 13.40 0.44
C ALA A 203 -17.67 14.55 -0.48
N ILE A 204 -16.72 15.25 -1.10
CA ILE A 204 -16.99 16.34 -2.05
C ILE A 204 -17.67 15.80 -3.33
N ILE A 205 -17.19 14.68 -3.86
CA ILE A 205 -17.83 14.04 -5.01
C ILE A 205 -19.27 13.67 -4.66
N ASP A 206 -19.50 13.00 -3.54
CA ASP A 206 -20.82 12.55 -3.13
C ASP A 206 -21.78 13.73 -2.89
N TYR A 207 -21.30 14.78 -2.23
CA TYR A 207 -22.06 16.01 -2.02
C TYR A 207 -22.42 16.68 -3.35
N ALA A 208 -21.42 16.88 -4.23
CA ALA A 208 -21.64 17.53 -5.51
C ALA A 208 -22.64 16.76 -6.40
N ILE A 209 -22.54 15.43 -6.45
CA ILE A 209 -23.46 14.60 -7.24
C ILE A 209 -24.87 14.59 -6.62
N SER A 210 -25.00 14.52 -5.29
CA SER A 210 -26.31 14.53 -4.62
C SER A 210 -27.01 15.89 -4.69
N SER A 211 -26.26 16.98 -4.89
CA SER A 211 -26.76 18.35 -4.99
C SER A 211 -27.10 18.77 -6.43
N ILE A 212 -26.99 17.87 -7.41
CA ILE A 212 -27.32 18.20 -8.80
C ILE A 212 -28.85 18.34 -8.91
N ASP A 213 -29.28 19.54 -9.26
CA ASP A 213 -30.67 19.84 -9.68
C ASP A 213 -30.74 19.77 -11.19
N ALA A 214 -31.11 18.60 -11.72
CA ALA A 214 -31.23 18.34 -13.15
C ALA A 214 -32.11 17.12 -13.38
N ASP A 215 -32.64 17.01 -14.61
CA ASP A 215 -33.41 15.85 -15.03
C ASP A 215 -32.55 14.57 -15.01
N PHE A 216 -33.20 13.48 -14.58
CA PHE A 216 -32.58 12.17 -14.58
C PHE A 216 -32.75 11.50 -15.94
N ILE A 217 -31.67 11.30 -16.65
CA ILE A 217 -31.61 10.56 -17.91
C ILE A 217 -30.96 9.19 -17.75
N LYS A 218 -31.15 8.29 -18.70
CA LYS A 218 -30.54 6.97 -18.71
C LYS A 218 -29.05 7.09 -18.98
N PHE A 219 -28.23 6.24 -18.36
CA PHE A 219 -26.78 6.16 -18.61
C PHE A 219 -26.46 5.96 -20.10
N SER A 220 -27.28 5.16 -20.82
CA SER A 220 -27.15 4.98 -22.27
C SER A 220 -27.22 6.28 -23.09
N SER A 221 -27.76 7.36 -22.53
CA SER A 221 -27.81 8.66 -23.19
C SER A 221 -26.54 9.49 -23.08
N LEU A 222 -25.56 9.06 -22.26
CA LEU A 222 -24.35 9.82 -21.94
C LEU A 222 -23.21 9.61 -22.94
N TYR A 223 -23.24 8.55 -23.72
CA TYR A 223 -22.14 8.14 -24.58
C TYR A 223 -22.59 7.97 -26.05
N GLU A 224 -21.65 8.07 -26.95
CA GLU A 224 -21.82 7.76 -28.37
C GLU A 224 -21.65 6.26 -28.63
N ILE A 225 -20.58 5.70 -28.09
CA ILE A 225 -20.22 4.29 -28.21
C ILE A 225 -19.84 3.77 -26.82
N ALA A 226 -20.35 2.62 -26.46
CA ALA A 226 -19.87 1.84 -25.34
C ALA A 226 -19.88 0.36 -25.68
N GLY A 227 -18.86 -0.35 -25.24
CA GLY A 227 -18.72 -1.77 -25.51
C GLY A 227 -17.73 -2.43 -24.57
N GLU A 228 -17.91 -3.73 -24.38
CA GLU A 228 -16.94 -4.54 -23.65
C GLU A 228 -15.71 -4.78 -24.52
N GLY A 229 -14.54 -4.86 -23.92
CA GLY A 229 -13.32 -5.25 -24.58
C GLY A 229 -13.31 -6.72 -24.99
N GLY A 230 -12.36 -7.09 -25.83
CA GLY A 230 -12.17 -8.46 -26.28
C GLY A 230 -10.75 -8.91 -26.05
N THR A 231 -10.58 -10.20 -25.79
CA THR A 231 -9.25 -10.78 -25.61
C THR A 231 -8.91 -11.66 -26.82
N PRO A 232 -7.90 -11.31 -27.63
CA PRO A 232 -7.42 -12.20 -28.67
C PRO A 232 -7.00 -13.54 -28.07
N THR A 233 -7.08 -14.64 -28.83
CA THR A 233 -6.72 -15.97 -28.35
C THR A 233 -5.30 -15.99 -27.80
N THR A 234 -5.15 -16.20 -26.51
CA THR A 234 -3.88 -16.05 -25.77
C THR A 234 -2.82 -17.08 -26.16
N SER A 235 -3.24 -18.25 -26.67
CA SER A 235 -2.32 -19.29 -27.17
C SER A 235 -1.70 -18.95 -28.52
N ASN A 236 -2.16 -17.92 -29.24
CA ASN A 236 -1.61 -17.50 -30.50
C ASN A 236 -0.66 -16.31 -30.34
N ALA A 237 0.64 -16.61 -30.33
CA ALA A 237 1.71 -15.62 -30.16
C ALA A 237 1.65 -14.49 -31.22
N SER A 238 1.20 -14.77 -32.46
CA SER A 238 1.10 -13.75 -33.51
C SER A 238 0.13 -12.64 -33.23
N PHE A 239 -0.75 -12.79 -32.25
CA PHE A 239 -1.67 -11.74 -31.82
C PHE A 239 -1.05 -10.78 -30.79
N TYR A 240 0.11 -11.13 -30.23
CA TYR A 240 0.77 -10.41 -29.15
C TYR A 240 2.21 -9.99 -29.46
N ASP A 241 2.98 -10.90 -30.08
CA ASP A 241 4.41 -10.68 -30.32
C ASP A 241 4.64 -9.47 -31.23
N ASN A 242 5.50 -8.54 -30.74
CA ASN A 242 5.78 -7.27 -31.39
C ASN A 242 4.55 -6.38 -31.62
N GLY A 243 3.48 -6.58 -30.84
CA GLY A 243 2.29 -5.73 -30.86
C GLY A 243 2.60 -4.28 -30.57
N LYS A 244 1.86 -3.36 -31.21
CA LYS A 244 2.00 -1.91 -31.01
C LYS A 244 0.73 -1.24 -30.52
N ILE A 245 -0.39 -1.95 -30.54
CA ILE A 245 -1.68 -1.45 -30.05
C ILE A 245 -1.73 -1.69 -28.54
N PRO A 246 -1.84 -0.64 -27.71
CA PRO A 246 -1.96 -0.79 -26.27
C PRO A 246 -3.13 -1.69 -25.87
N PHE A 247 -2.87 -2.66 -25.01
CA PHE A 247 -3.88 -3.61 -24.53
C PHE A 247 -4.00 -3.56 -23.02
N ILE A 248 -5.12 -3.05 -22.54
CA ILE A 248 -5.35 -2.67 -21.15
C ILE A 248 -5.98 -3.81 -20.36
N LYS A 249 -5.40 -4.08 -19.20
CA LYS A 249 -5.90 -5.03 -18.19
C LYS A 249 -6.41 -4.27 -16.96
N ILE A 250 -7.16 -4.96 -16.08
CA ILE A 250 -7.78 -4.34 -14.90
C ILE A 250 -6.72 -3.67 -13.99
N ASP A 251 -5.53 -4.25 -13.89
CA ASP A 251 -4.45 -3.67 -13.08
C ASP A 251 -3.94 -2.31 -13.57
N ASP A 252 -4.20 -1.96 -14.82
CA ASP A 252 -3.82 -0.67 -15.41
C ASP A 252 -4.81 0.45 -15.06
N LEU A 253 -6.02 0.12 -14.53
CA LEU A 253 -7.08 1.10 -14.23
C LEU A 253 -6.92 1.80 -12.86
N LYS A 254 -5.80 1.62 -12.17
CA LYS A 254 -5.59 2.09 -10.78
C LYS A 254 -5.39 3.60 -10.64
N LYS A 255 -5.11 4.30 -11.74
CA LYS A 255 -4.90 5.77 -11.79
C LYS A 255 -6.07 6.44 -12.51
N LYS A 256 -6.34 7.72 -12.15
CA LYS A 256 -7.36 8.52 -12.85
C LYS A 256 -7.11 8.61 -14.35
N TYR A 257 -5.87 8.83 -14.75
CA TYR A 257 -5.46 8.86 -16.15
C TYR A 257 -4.60 7.66 -16.49
N LEU A 258 -4.89 7.03 -17.60
CA LEU A 258 -4.09 5.98 -18.19
C LEU A 258 -2.92 6.63 -18.94
N THR A 259 -1.74 6.67 -18.32
CA THR A 259 -0.53 7.30 -18.89
C THR A 259 0.51 6.29 -19.40
N GLU A 260 0.35 5.03 -19.03
CA GLU A 260 1.28 3.95 -19.37
C GLU A 260 0.53 2.59 -19.38
N ASN A 261 1.01 1.63 -20.13
CA ASN A 261 0.53 0.25 -20.14
C ASN A 261 1.69 -0.71 -20.37
N LYS A 262 1.48 -1.98 -20.07
CA LYS A 262 2.52 -3.03 -20.16
C LYS A 262 2.32 -3.96 -21.37
N ASP A 263 1.07 -4.19 -21.71
CA ASP A 263 0.70 -5.20 -22.70
C ASP A 263 0.29 -4.55 -24.02
N PHE A 264 0.54 -5.26 -25.12
CA PHE A 264 0.22 -4.82 -26.46
C PHE A 264 -0.35 -5.98 -27.27
N ILE A 265 -1.16 -5.65 -28.30
CA ILE A 265 -1.62 -6.61 -29.33
C ILE A 265 -1.21 -6.13 -30.72
N THR A 266 -1.20 -7.06 -31.67
CA THR A 266 -0.95 -6.75 -33.08
C THR A 266 -2.24 -6.32 -33.78
N GLU A 267 -2.12 -5.73 -34.98
CA GLU A 267 -3.24 -5.46 -35.88
C GLU A 267 -4.04 -6.75 -36.19
N LEU A 268 -3.33 -7.88 -36.38
CA LEU A 268 -3.96 -9.17 -36.59
C LEU A 268 -4.76 -9.62 -35.37
N GLY A 269 -4.22 -9.41 -34.14
CA GLY A 269 -4.93 -9.68 -32.89
C GLY A 269 -6.20 -8.83 -32.76
N LEU A 270 -6.16 -7.54 -33.12
CA LEU A 270 -7.31 -6.68 -33.14
C LEU A 270 -8.36 -7.19 -34.15
N GLN A 271 -7.98 -7.47 -35.40
CA GLN A 271 -8.91 -7.89 -36.47
C GLN A 271 -9.54 -9.27 -36.22
N LYS A 272 -8.85 -10.17 -35.51
CA LYS A 272 -9.30 -11.56 -35.26
C LYS A 272 -9.94 -11.75 -33.89
N SER A 273 -10.27 -10.68 -33.19
CA SER A 273 -10.94 -10.73 -31.89
C SER A 273 -12.11 -9.75 -31.82
N SER A 274 -12.85 -9.78 -30.71
CA SER A 274 -13.88 -8.80 -30.40
C SER A 274 -13.33 -7.50 -29.77
N ALA A 275 -11.98 -7.35 -29.70
CA ALA A 275 -11.37 -6.13 -29.24
C ALA A 275 -11.69 -4.98 -30.21
N TRP A 276 -11.82 -3.79 -29.64
CA TRP A 276 -12.03 -2.56 -30.42
C TRP A 276 -11.19 -1.42 -29.88
N LEU A 277 -10.89 -0.45 -30.71
CA LEU A 277 -10.03 0.68 -30.38
C LEU A 277 -10.84 1.77 -29.71
N VAL A 278 -10.71 1.90 -28.39
CA VAL A 278 -11.30 2.96 -27.56
C VAL A 278 -10.47 4.23 -27.75
N PRO A 279 -11.03 5.36 -28.19
CA PRO A 279 -10.27 6.59 -28.42
C PRO A 279 -9.77 7.22 -27.12
N SER A 280 -8.84 8.17 -27.22
CA SER A 280 -8.45 9.02 -26.08
C SER A 280 -9.63 9.80 -25.54
N ARG A 281 -9.55 10.26 -24.27
CA ARG A 281 -10.62 10.95 -23.54
C ARG A 281 -11.92 10.14 -23.43
N SER A 282 -11.78 8.83 -23.28
CA SER A 282 -12.87 7.89 -22.99
C SER A 282 -12.73 7.35 -21.56
N ILE A 283 -13.80 6.78 -21.03
CA ILE A 283 -13.76 6.06 -19.74
C ILE A 283 -13.51 4.58 -20.00
N LEU A 284 -12.60 3.99 -19.24
CA LEU A 284 -12.53 2.54 -19.06
C LEU A 284 -13.08 2.19 -17.68
N PHE A 285 -13.97 1.21 -17.62
CA PHE A 285 -14.62 0.78 -16.39
C PHE A 285 -14.61 -0.75 -16.30
N SER A 286 -14.04 -1.29 -15.22
CA SER A 286 -14.05 -2.74 -14.98
C SER A 286 -15.46 -3.20 -14.58
N ASN A 287 -16.05 -4.10 -15.37
CA ASN A 287 -17.39 -4.64 -15.15
C ASN A 287 -17.42 -6.14 -14.81
N GLY A 288 -16.24 -6.78 -14.78
CA GLY A 288 -16.04 -8.20 -14.44
C GLY A 288 -15.39 -8.40 -13.08
N ALA A 289 -14.57 -9.42 -12.89
CA ALA A 289 -14.01 -9.94 -11.64
C ALA A 289 -13.70 -8.91 -10.52
N THR A 290 -13.18 -7.74 -10.85
CA THR A 290 -12.98 -6.60 -9.92
C THR A 290 -13.80 -5.43 -10.45
N ILE A 291 -15.08 -5.33 -10.04
CA ILE A 291 -15.99 -4.30 -10.55
C ILE A 291 -15.70 -2.95 -9.89
N GLY A 292 -15.62 -1.87 -10.71
CA GLY A 292 -15.57 -0.49 -10.23
C GLY A 292 -14.23 0.21 -10.36
N GLU A 293 -13.18 -0.44 -10.87
CA GLU A 293 -11.96 0.26 -11.27
C GLU A 293 -12.26 1.12 -12.51
N ILE A 294 -11.75 2.35 -12.51
CA ILE A 294 -12.08 3.33 -13.54
C ILE A 294 -10.89 4.22 -13.87
N THR A 295 -10.69 4.49 -15.17
CA THR A 295 -9.65 5.41 -15.66
C THR A 295 -10.12 6.18 -16.89
N ILE A 296 -9.48 7.29 -17.18
CA ILE A 296 -9.64 8.09 -18.40
C ILE A 296 -8.50 7.77 -19.36
N THR A 297 -8.78 7.41 -20.59
CA THR A 297 -7.76 7.18 -21.61
C THR A 297 -7.10 8.50 -22.04
N THR A 298 -5.77 8.50 -22.17
CA THR A 298 -5.00 9.63 -22.71
C THR A 298 -4.51 9.37 -24.14
N TYR A 299 -4.58 8.13 -24.58
CA TYR A 299 -4.26 7.67 -25.94
C TYR A 299 -5.25 6.54 -26.32
N PRO A 300 -5.38 6.20 -27.64
CA PRO A 300 -6.22 5.11 -28.08
C PRO A 300 -5.72 3.75 -27.57
N VAL A 301 -6.66 2.90 -27.13
CA VAL A 301 -6.33 1.60 -26.50
C VAL A 301 -7.35 0.52 -26.86
N CYS A 302 -6.95 -0.74 -26.82
CA CYS A 302 -7.86 -1.89 -26.72
C CYS A 302 -7.91 -2.37 -25.27
N THR A 303 -9.02 -3.02 -24.89
CA THR A 303 -9.21 -3.51 -23.53
C THR A 303 -9.47 -5.00 -23.50
N LYS A 304 -9.02 -5.67 -22.42
CA LYS A 304 -9.37 -7.06 -22.12
C LYS A 304 -10.87 -7.17 -21.86
N GLN A 305 -11.45 -8.34 -22.12
CA GLN A 305 -12.80 -8.70 -21.68
C GLN A 305 -12.95 -8.44 -20.16
N GLY A 306 -14.10 -7.94 -19.74
CA GLY A 306 -14.36 -7.49 -18.36
C GLY A 306 -14.01 -6.02 -18.11
N ILE A 307 -13.73 -5.25 -19.19
CA ILE A 307 -13.52 -3.80 -19.15
C ILE A 307 -14.41 -3.18 -20.23
N LEU A 308 -15.29 -2.27 -19.83
CA LEU A 308 -16.08 -1.45 -20.74
C LEU A 308 -15.29 -0.22 -21.18
N GLY A 309 -15.20 0.02 -22.49
CA GLY A 309 -14.83 1.31 -23.06
C GLY A 309 -16.09 2.15 -23.27
N ILE A 310 -16.09 3.40 -22.83
CA ILE A 310 -17.23 4.31 -22.90
C ILE A 310 -16.75 5.63 -23.50
N VAL A 311 -17.22 5.96 -24.70
CA VAL A 311 -16.90 7.20 -25.42
C VAL A 311 -17.99 8.21 -25.12
N PRO A 312 -17.76 9.23 -24.29
CA PRO A 312 -18.81 10.17 -23.91
C PRO A 312 -19.23 11.04 -25.11
N LYS A 313 -20.51 11.47 -25.12
CA LYS A 313 -21.00 12.45 -26.08
C LYS A 313 -20.32 13.81 -25.91
N SER A 314 -20.32 14.63 -26.95
CA SER A 314 -19.69 15.96 -26.96
C SER A 314 -20.20 16.93 -25.89
N ASN A 315 -21.45 16.75 -25.41
CA ASN A 315 -22.06 17.53 -24.33
C ASN A 315 -21.77 16.95 -22.92
N ILE A 316 -21.07 15.83 -22.83
CA ILE A 316 -20.65 15.21 -21.57
C ILE A 316 -19.17 15.47 -21.34
N ASP A 317 -18.84 16.04 -20.19
CA ASP A 317 -17.45 16.23 -19.76
C ASP A 317 -16.90 14.91 -19.19
N VAL A 318 -15.77 14.44 -19.72
CA VAL A 318 -15.18 13.14 -19.32
C VAL A 318 -14.72 13.13 -17.86
N GLU A 319 -14.26 14.27 -17.34
CA GLU A 319 -13.84 14.39 -15.94
C GLU A 319 -15.05 14.29 -15.00
N PHE A 320 -16.14 14.96 -15.35
CA PHE A 320 -17.40 14.83 -14.63
C PHE A 320 -17.90 13.39 -14.66
N LEU A 321 -17.91 12.75 -15.84
CA LEU A 321 -18.36 11.37 -15.98
C LEU A 321 -17.51 10.42 -15.12
N TYR A 322 -16.20 10.62 -15.09
CA TYR A 322 -15.27 9.88 -14.20
C TYR A 322 -15.68 10.04 -12.72
N TYR A 323 -15.94 11.26 -12.24
CA TYR A 323 -16.33 11.50 -10.86
C TYR A 323 -17.73 11.02 -10.55
N PHE A 324 -18.67 11.17 -11.49
CA PHE A 324 -20.00 10.61 -11.36
C PHE A 324 -19.94 9.09 -11.16
N MET A 325 -19.19 8.37 -12.01
CA MET A 325 -19.01 6.92 -11.91
C MET A 325 -18.20 6.50 -10.67
N SER A 326 -17.40 7.41 -10.10
CA SER A 326 -16.66 7.18 -8.85
C SER A 326 -17.50 7.42 -7.59
N SER A 327 -18.67 8.07 -7.68
CA SER A 327 -19.54 8.45 -6.57
C SER A 327 -20.18 7.26 -5.87
N SER A 328 -20.56 7.44 -4.61
CA SER A 328 -21.35 6.46 -3.84
C SER A 328 -22.70 6.19 -4.50
N TYR A 329 -23.29 7.19 -5.17
CA TYR A 329 -24.53 7.03 -5.90
C TYR A 329 -24.40 5.96 -7.00
N PHE A 330 -23.42 6.10 -7.89
CA PHE A 330 -23.21 5.16 -9.00
C PHE A 330 -22.78 3.79 -8.47
N LYS A 331 -21.86 3.72 -7.49
CA LYS A 331 -21.44 2.47 -6.86
C LYS A 331 -22.58 1.69 -6.24
N LYS A 332 -23.52 2.37 -5.56
CA LYS A 332 -24.73 1.73 -5.02
C LYS A 332 -25.65 1.25 -6.14
N ALA A 333 -25.77 2.00 -7.25
CA ALA A 333 -26.55 1.55 -8.40
C ALA A 333 -25.92 0.29 -9.04
N ILE A 334 -24.60 0.26 -9.22
CA ILE A 334 -23.87 -0.90 -9.72
C ILE A 334 -24.08 -2.12 -8.81
N SER A 335 -23.95 -1.96 -7.49
CA SER A 335 -24.09 -3.09 -6.54
C SER A 335 -25.47 -3.77 -6.59
N ARG A 336 -26.51 -3.04 -7.03
CA ARG A 336 -27.89 -3.58 -7.16
C ARG A 336 -28.11 -4.38 -8.45
N ILE A 337 -27.29 -4.15 -9.48
CA ILE A 337 -27.44 -4.79 -10.80
C ILE A 337 -26.40 -5.89 -11.04
N VAL A 338 -25.41 -6.03 -10.14
CA VAL A 338 -24.42 -7.11 -10.21
C VAL A 338 -25.12 -8.45 -10.03
N THR A 339 -24.96 -9.33 -11.00
CA THR A 339 -25.47 -10.70 -10.92
C THR A 339 -24.54 -11.57 -10.07
N GLU A 340 -25.13 -12.30 -9.11
CA GLU A 340 -24.41 -13.31 -8.33
C GLU A 340 -24.40 -14.63 -9.11
N GLY A 341 -23.28 -14.90 -9.77
CA GLY A 341 -22.98 -16.15 -10.45
C GLY A 341 -21.56 -16.62 -10.13
N THR A 342 -21.03 -17.55 -10.91
CA THR A 342 -19.63 -18.03 -10.80
C THR A 342 -18.62 -16.87 -10.94
N MET A 343 -18.99 -15.81 -11.67
CA MET A 343 -18.28 -14.52 -11.72
C MET A 343 -19.28 -13.37 -11.60
N LYS A 344 -19.03 -12.46 -10.67
CA LYS A 344 -19.80 -11.24 -10.54
C LYS A 344 -19.57 -10.35 -11.77
N THR A 345 -20.64 -9.92 -12.42
CA THR A 345 -20.56 -9.08 -13.62
C THR A 345 -21.66 -8.01 -13.59
N ALA A 346 -21.29 -6.77 -13.94
CA ALA A 346 -22.24 -5.70 -14.22
C ALA A 346 -22.38 -5.55 -15.75
N TYR A 347 -23.45 -6.06 -16.32
CA TYR A 347 -23.66 -6.02 -17.77
C TYR A 347 -23.99 -4.61 -18.25
N LEU A 348 -23.44 -4.21 -19.41
CA LEU A 348 -23.70 -2.90 -20.01
C LEU A 348 -25.21 -2.63 -20.19
N LYS A 349 -26.02 -3.64 -20.55
CA LYS A 349 -27.46 -3.51 -20.69
C LYS A 349 -28.15 -3.03 -19.42
N ASP A 350 -27.66 -3.45 -18.26
CA ASP A 350 -28.22 -3.09 -16.95
C ASP A 350 -27.66 -1.74 -16.48
N ILE A 351 -26.37 -1.47 -16.70
CA ILE A 351 -25.74 -0.16 -16.47
C ILE A 351 -26.47 0.92 -17.26
N ASN A 352 -26.87 0.65 -18.49
CA ASN A 352 -27.62 1.56 -19.37
C ASN A 352 -28.94 2.08 -18.78
N ASN A 353 -29.54 1.35 -17.85
CA ASN A 353 -30.78 1.75 -17.19
C ASN A 353 -30.57 2.59 -15.92
N ILE A 354 -29.33 2.75 -15.46
CA ILE A 354 -29.04 3.62 -14.31
C ILE A 354 -29.47 5.05 -14.64
N ARG A 355 -30.23 5.66 -13.73
CA ARG A 355 -30.68 7.06 -13.86
C ARG A 355 -29.59 7.99 -13.39
N CYS A 356 -29.25 8.98 -14.20
CA CYS A 356 -28.12 9.89 -13.99
C CYS A 356 -28.62 11.33 -14.02
N PRO A 357 -28.42 12.12 -12.94
CA PRO A 357 -28.70 13.56 -12.96
C PRO A 357 -27.60 14.26 -13.75
N ILE A 358 -27.90 14.83 -14.89
CA ILE A 358 -26.88 15.42 -15.78
C ILE A 358 -27.16 16.91 -15.98
N PRO A 359 -26.33 17.78 -15.37
CA PRO A 359 -26.45 19.22 -15.54
C PRO A 359 -25.86 19.69 -16.88
N THR A 360 -25.94 20.97 -17.18
CA THR A 360 -25.27 21.56 -18.35
C THR A 360 -23.76 21.32 -18.34
N LYS A 361 -23.14 21.27 -19.53
CA LYS A 361 -21.70 20.98 -19.66
C LYS A 361 -20.81 21.93 -18.83
N GLY A 362 -21.16 23.22 -18.78
CA GLY A 362 -20.44 24.17 -17.92
C GLY A 362 -20.49 23.79 -16.43
N LYS A 363 -21.68 23.37 -15.95
CA LYS A 363 -21.82 22.91 -14.55
C LYS A 363 -21.11 21.58 -14.29
N GLN A 364 -21.08 20.68 -15.28
CA GLN A 364 -20.28 19.45 -15.20
C GLN A 364 -18.80 19.76 -14.97
N GLN A 365 -18.23 20.71 -15.74
CA GLN A 365 -16.85 21.15 -15.61
C GLN A 365 -16.56 21.77 -14.24
N GLU A 366 -17.47 22.63 -13.75
CA GLU A 366 -17.40 23.22 -12.41
C GLU A 366 -17.35 22.14 -11.33
N ILE A 367 -18.28 21.15 -11.40
CA ILE A 367 -18.33 20.03 -10.46
C ILE A 367 -17.02 19.22 -10.48
N ALA A 368 -16.43 18.99 -11.64
CA ALA A 368 -15.21 18.21 -11.78
C ALA A 368 -13.95 18.94 -11.30
N GLN A 369 -13.97 20.27 -11.22
CA GLN A 369 -12.78 21.09 -10.96
C GLN A 369 -12.15 20.79 -9.56
N MET A 370 -12.94 20.81 -8.50
CA MET A 370 -12.46 20.62 -7.14
C MET A 370 -11.96 19.19 -6.87
N PRO A 371 -12.69 18.13 -7.24
CA PRO A 371 -12.16 16.76 -7.14
C PRO A 371 -10.89 16.54 -7.98
N SER A 372 -10.73 17.22 -9.11
CA SER A 372 -9.52 17.14 -9.94
C SER A 372 -8.32 17.77 -9.23
N ALA A 373 -8.50 18.96 -8.64
CA ALA A 373 -7.47 19.61 -7.83
C ALA A 373 -7.04 18.74 -6.64
N LEU A 374 -8.00 18.11 -5.94
CA LEU A 374 -7.70 17.18 -4.84
C LEU A 374 -6.97 15.92 -5.32
N SER A 375 -7.30 15.41 -6.52
CA SER A 375 -6.56 14.28 -7.09
C SER A 375 -5.11 14.63 -7.33
N SER A 376 -4.83 15.78 -7.95
CA SER A 376 -3.45 16.28 -8.17
C SER A 376 -2.71 16.50 -6.84
N LYS A 377 -3.39 17.01 -5.81
CA LYS A 377 -2.81 17.17 -4.48
C LYS A 377 -2.46 15.82 -3.84
N ILE A 378 -3.34 14.81 -3.95
CA ILE A 378 -3.08 13.45 -3.46
C ILE A 378 -1.85 12.85 -4.16
N ASP A 379 -1.75 12.97 -5.48
CA ASP A 379 -0.62 12.45 -6.25
C ASP A 379 0.70 13.11 -5.83
N PHE A 380 0.67 14.43 -5.58
CA PHE A 380 1.82 15.17 -5.07
C PHE A 380 2.25 14.69 -3.67
N GLU A 381 1.29 14.53 -2.75
CA GLU A 381 1.57 14.03 -1.40
C GLU A 381 2.09 12.58 -1.40
N GLN A 382 1.61 11.74 -2.32
CA GLN A 382 2.15 10.40 -2.51
C GLN A 382 3.59 10.43 -3.03
N SER A 383 3.93 11.39 -3.87
CA SER A 383 5.31 11.57 -4.35
C SER A 383 6.25 11.99 -3.21
N ILE A 384 5.81 12.90 -2.33
CA ILE A 384 6.54 13.27 -1.11
C ILE A 384 6.74 12.04 -0.21
N LEU A 385 5.71 11.24 0.00
CA LEU A 385 5.79 10.03 0.81
C LEU A 385 6.86 9.07 0.27
N LYS A 386 6.93 8.88 -1.05
CA LYS A 386 7.99 8.07 -1.69
C LYS A 386 9.39 8.60 -1.40
N LEU A 387 9.57 9.92 -1.43
CA LEU A 387 10.85 10.55 -1.09
C LEU A 387 11.24 10.32 0.37
N PHE A 388 10.30 10.41 1.31
CA PHE A 388 10.57 10.08 2.72
C PHE A 388 10.99 8.63 2.92
N TYR A 389 10.33 7.68 2.25
CA TYR A 389 10.75 6.27 2.31
C TYR A 389 12.16 6.09 1.70
N ALA A 390 12.45 6.71 0.56
CA ALA A 390 13.76 6.64 -0.06
C ALA A 390 14.85 7.24 0.85
N GLN A 391 14.58 8.39 1.47
CA GLN A 391 15.47 9.01 2.45
C GLN A 391 15.73 8.09 3.65
N LYS A 392 14.67 7.49 4.21
CA LYS A 392 14.82 6.54 5.32
C LYS A 392 15.70 5.36 4.93
N GLN A 393 15.46 4.76 3.76
CA GLN A 393 16.26 3.63 3.26
C GLN A 393 17.72 4.01 3.02
N TYR A 394 17.97 5.21 2.53
CA TYR A 394 19.33 5.74 2.37
C TYR A 394 20.03 5.86 3.73
N LEU A 395 19.40 6.51 4.72
CA LEU A 395 19.97 6.68 6.05
C LEU A 395 20.23 5.35 6.73
N LEU A 396 19.30 4.40 6.66
CA LEU A 396 19.47 3.06 7.23
C LEU A 396 20.64 2.31 6.59
N ARG A 397 20.92 2.50 5.30
CA ARG A 397 22.07 1.89 4.62
C ARG A 397 23.40 2.54 4.97
N GLN A 398 23.39 3.84 5.22
CA GLN A 398 24.63 4.62 5.37
C GLN A 398 25.02 4.81 6.84
N MET A 399 24.06 4.91 7.75
CA MET A 399 24.28 5.22 9.16
C MET A 399 24.38 3.98 10.06
N PHE A 400 24.23 2.77 9.50
CA PHE A 400 24.40 1.50 10.24
C PHE A 400 25.45 0.62 9.57
N ILE A 401 25.95 -0.36 10.33
CA ILE A 401 27.01 -1.27 9.91
C ILE A 401 26.44 -2.68 9.67
#